data_14c4dcc45e4eb208761a0bee54a7012b
#
_entry.id   14c4dcc45e4eb208761a0bee54a7012b
#
_cell.length_a   1.000
_cell.length_b   1.000
_cell.length_c   1.000
_cell.angle_alpha   90.00
_cell.angle_beta   90.00
_cell.angle_gamma   90.00
#
_symmetry.space_group_name_H-M   'P 1'
#
loop_
_entity.id
_entity.type
_entity.pdbx_description
1 polymer ?
#
loop_
_entity_poly.entity_id
_entity_poly.type
_entity_poly.pdbx_seq_one_letter_code
_entity_poly.pdbx_strand_id
1 'polypeptide(L)'
;MPTADGAPSTISPTGAAWSYTYPIEARSHDEAKRSDLVREMTETVSFAATLEECEVETTINRSYRAYRFRKTDQAVRLAATALERSGHTATYSLSGGGADANVFNERGLACVNLANGMTEIHTPDEHIAVADLDAMVEFTLMLLDTAREPLA
;
A
#
# COMPACT_ATOMS: atom_id res chain seq x y z
N MET A 1 -10.23 -4.98 1.49
CA MET A 1 -9.75 -4.91 0.11
C MET A 1 -10.94 -4.63 -0.80
N PRO A 2 -10.96 -3.58 -1.60
CA PRO A 2 -11.90 -3.57 -2.71
C PRO A 2 -11.35 -4.53 -3.74
N THR A 3 -12.10 -5.59 -4.00
CA THR A 3 -11.94 -6.45 -5.15
C THR A 3 -11.98 -5.59 -6.41
N ALA A 4 -11.16 -5.93 -7.38
CA ALA A 4 -11.25 -5.38 -8.72
C ALA A 4 -12.52 -5.94 -9.40
N ASP A 5 -13.67 -5.63 -8.83
CA ASP A 5 -14.95 -5.92 -9.45
C ASP A 5 -15.07 -4.90 -10.58
N GLY A 6 -15.02 -5.43 -11.78
CA GLY A 6 -15.20 -4.66 -13.00
C GLY A 6 -16.41 -3.74 -12.82
N ALA A 7 -16.20 -2.46 -13.04
CA ALA A 7 -17.25 -1.46 -12.92
C ALA A 7 -18.47 -1.94 -13.71
N PRO A 8 -19.66 -1.91 -13.12
CA PRO A 8 -20.85 -2.32 -13.84
C PRO A 8 -21.05 -1.38 -15.03
N SER A 9 -21.09 -1.94 -16.21
CA SER A 9 -21.56 -1.22 -17.39
C SER A 9 -23.06 -0.90 -17.16
N THR A 10 -23.38 0.36 -16.94
CA THR A 10 -24.77 0.78 -16.80
C THR A 10 -25.33 1.07 -18.17
N ILE A 11 -26.24 0.23 -18.64
CA ILE A 11 -27.02 0.50 -19.85
C ILE A 11 -28.14 1.47 -19.46
N SER A 12 -28.12 2.66 -20.03
CA SER A 12 -29.28 3.57 -19.90
C SER A 12 -30.40 3.08 -20.79
N PRO A 13 -31.64 2.85 -20.27
CA PRO A 13 -32.74 2.31 -21.05
C PRO A 13 -33.34 3.28 -22.06
N THR A 14 -32.85 4.48 -22.22
CA THR A 14 -33.39 5.55 -23.05
C THR A 14 -32.54 5.95 -24.24
N GLY A 15 -31.83 5.02 -24.87
CA GLY A 15 -31.27 5.22 -26.20
C GLY A 15 -30.12 6.26 -26.31
N ALA A 16 -29.54 6.67 -25.20
CA ALA A 16 -28.45 7.62 -25.14
C ALA A 16 -27.22 7.02 -24.46
N ALA A 17 -26.09 7.39 -24.93
CA ALA A 17 -24.74 7.29 -24.40
C ALA A 17 -24.42 6.14 -23.43
N TRP A 18 -23.53 5.27 -23.85
CA TRP A 18 -22.83 4.33 -23.00
C TRP A 18 -21.93 5.11 -22.02
N SER A 19 -21.98 4.78 -20.71
CA SER A 19 -21.04 5.31 -19.75
C SER A 19 -20.20 4.17 -19.14
N TYR A 20 -18.91 4.39 -19.02
CA TYR A 20 -17.97 3.45 -18.41
C TYR A 20 -17.21 4.14 -17.31
N THR A 21 -16.99 3.45 -16.19
CA THR A 21 -16.15 3.95 -15.09
C THR A 21 -14.92 3.07 -14.98
N TYR A 22 -13.74 3.69 -15.05
CA TYR A 22 -12.46 3.00 -14.94
C TYR A 22 -11.72 3.49 -13.70
N PRO A 23 -11.50 2.63 -12.68
CA PRO A 23 -10.60 2.96 -11.62
C PRO A 23 -9.16 2.88 -12.11
N ILE A 24 -8.42 3.96 -11.93
CA ILE A 24 -6.99 4.05 -12.27
C ILE A 24 -6.24 4.42 -11.00
N GLU A 25 -5.09 3.79 -10.75
CA GLU A 25 -4.29 4.05 -9.58
C GLU A 25 -2.87 4.47 -9.95
N ALA A 26 -2.39 5.56 -9.35
CA ALA A 26 -1.01 6.01 -9.45
C ALA A 26 -0.34 5.95 -8.08
N ARG A 27 0.81 5.24 -7.99
CA ARG A 27 1.60 5.08 -6.77
C ARG A 27 3.02 5.58 -6.97
N SER A 28 3.55 6.30 -6.00
CA SER A 28 4.95 6.68 -5.93
C SER A 28 5.33 7.02 -4.50
N HIS A 29 6.58 6.74 -4.11
CA HIS A 29 7.18 7.26 -2.88
C HIS A 29 7.54 8.75 -2.99
N ASP A 30 7.58 9.28 -4.19
CA ASP A 30 7.82 10.69 -4.50
C ASP A 30 6.49 11.36 -4.83
N GLU A 31 6.10 12.31 -3.99
CA GLU A 31 4.83 13.03 -4.09
C GLU A 31 4.77 13.87 -5.39
N ALA A 32 5.88 14.48 -5.78
CA ALA A 32 5.94 15.30 -6.99
C ALA A 32 5.74 14.43 -8.23
N LYS A 33 6.47 13.32 -8.32
CA LYS A 33 6.31 12.35 -9.43
C LYS A 33 4.91 11.79 -9.51
N ARG A 34 4.29 11.49 -8.35
CA ARG A 34 2.91 11.01 -8.33
C ARG A 34 1.95 12.07 -8.86
N SER A 35 2.10 13.31 -8.42
CA SER A 35 1.24 14.43 -8.86
C SER A 35 1.39 14.71 -10.35
N ASP A 36 2.61 14.67 -10.86
CA ASP A 36 2.88 14.84 -12.30
C ASP A 36 2.26 13.71 -13.11
N LEU A 37 2.39 12.47 -12.65
CA LEU A 37 1.79 11.32 -13.32
C LEU A 37 0.26 11.42 -13.35
N VAL A 38 -0.38 11.78 -12.24
CA VAL A 38 -1.84 11.95 -12.18
C VAL A 38 -2.29 13.05 -13.14
N ARG A 39 -1.56 14.16 -13.21
CA ARG A 39 -1.85 15.23 -14.16
C ARG A 39 -1.75 14.74 -15.61
N GLU A 40 -0.66 14.07 -15.97
CA GLU A 40 -0.44 13.52 -17.30
C GLU A 40 -1.54 12.51 -17.70
N MET A 41 -1.92 11.62 -16.78
CA MET A 41 -3.01 10.68 -17.00
C MET A 41 -4.34 11.40 -17.25
N THR A 42 -4.65 12.41 -16.45
CA THR A 42 -5.89 13.20 -16.59
C THR A 42 -5.92 13.96 -17.93
N GLU A 43 -4.81 14.61 -18.28
CA GLU A 43 -4.67 15.33 -19.56
C GLU A 43 -4.81 14.37 -20.76
N THR A 44 -4.18 13.19 -20.68
CA THR A 44 -4.25 12.17 -21.74
C THR A 44 -5.66 11.65 -21.94
N VAL A 45 -6.38 11.32 -20.85
CA VAL A 45 -7.77 10.86 -20.91
C VAL A 45 -8.68 11.95 -21.47
N SER A 46 -8.52 13.20 -21.02
CA SER A 46 -9.31 14.32 -21.51
C SER A 46 -9.06 14.61 -23.00
N PHE A 47 -7.80 14.51 -23.45
CA PHE A 47 -7.44 14.65 -24.85
C PHE A 47 -8.05 13.54 -25.72
N ALA A 48 -7.94 12.27 -25.28
CA ALA A 48 -8.53 11.14 -25.98
C ALA A 48 -10.05 11.27 -26.09
N ALA A 49 -10.73 11.65 -25.01
CA ALA A 49 -12.17 11.88 -25.02
C ALA A 49 -12.59 12.98 -26.01
N THR A 50 -11.81 14.05 -26.10
CA THR A 50 -12.05 15.12 -27.07
C THR A 50 -11.93 14.65 -28.52
N LEU A 51 -10.95 13.80 -28.81
CA LEU A 51 -10.76 13.23 -30.17
C LEU A 51 -11.93 12.34 -30.61
N GLU A 52 -12.51 11.62 -29.64
CA GLU A 52 -13.62 10.68 -29.90
C GLU A 52 -15.00 11.29 -29.62
N GLU A 53 -15.07 12.61 -29.47
CA GLU A 53 -16.31 13.35 -29.16
C GLU A 53 -17.08 12.79 -27.96
N CYS A 54 -16.32 12.30 -26.93
CA CYS A 54 -16.86 11.74 -25.69
C CYS A 54 -16.74 12.77 -24.57
N GLU A 55 -17.69 12.70 -23.63
CA GLU A 55 -17.59 13.41 -22.34
C GLU A 55 -16.77 12.56 -21.37
N VAL A 56 -15.92 13.21 -20.57
CA VAL A 56 -15.16 12.56 -19.49
C VAL A 56 -15.27 13.37 -18.20
N GLU A 57 -15.58 12.65 -17.12
CA GLU A 57 -15.52 13.17 -15.76
C GLU A 57 -14.40 12.45 -15.02
N THR A 58 -13.51 13.19 -14.39
CA THR A 58 -12.39 12.64 -13.63
C THR A 58 -12.52 13.01 -12.16
N THR A 59 -12.61 12.01 -11.29
CA THR A 59 -12.57 12.19 -9.84
C THR A 59 -11.24 11.69 -9.30
N ILE A 60 -10.48 12.56 -8.65
CA ILE A 60 -9.19 12.22 -8.06
C ILE A 60 -9.33 12.09 -6.55
N ASN A 61 -9.13 10.87 -6.06
CA ASN A 61 -9.14 10.55 -4.64
C ASN A 61 -7.74 10.16 -4.17
N ARG A 62 -7.33 10.71 -3.03
CA ARG A 62 -6.09 10.33 -2.39
C ARG A 62 -6.37 9.33 -1.28
N SER A 63 -5.91 8.09 -1.44
CA SER A 63 -6.15 7.04 -0.45
C SER A 63 -5.26 7.18 0.77
N TYR A 64 -3.97 7.45 0.59
CA TYR A 64 -2.98 7.59 1.68
C TYR A 64 -1.72 8.31 1.21
N ARG A 65 -0.87 8.72 2.17
CA ARG A 65 0.47 9.24 1.93
C ARG A 65 1.53 8.15 2.03
N ALA A 66 2.57 8.29 1.21
CA ALA A 66 3.79 7.51 1.42
C ALA A 66 4.48 7.97 2.71
N TYR A 67 5.13 7.05 3.41
CA TYR A 67 5.99 7.33 4.55
C TYR A 67 7.34 6.65 4.36
N ARG A 68 8.34 7.15 5.07
CA ARG A 68 9.67 6.55 5.07
C ARG A 68 10.32 6.73 6.43
N PHE A 69 10.87 5.65 6.96
CA PHE A 69 11.69 5.65 8.16
C PHE A 69 13.18 5.54 7.83
N ARG A 70 13.98 6.10 8.71
CA ARG A 70 15.41 5.83 8.76
C ARG A 70 15.67 4.60 9.64
N LYS A 71 16.78 3.91 9.42
CA LYS A 71 17.16 2.78 10.28
C LYS A 71 17.36 3.18 11.77
N THR A 72 17.62 4.46 12.01
CA THR A 72 17.79 5.05 13.35
C THR A 72 16.49 5.41 14.05
N ASP A 73 15.35 5.39 13.37
CA ASP A 73 14.08 5.75 13.96
C ASP A 73 13.62 4.66 14.93
N GLN A 74 13.01 5.08 16.06
CA GLN A 74 12.73 4.22 17.20
C GLN A 74 11.94 2.95 16.83
N ALA A 75 10.88 3.08 16.06
CA ALA A 75 10.05 1.94 15.67
C ALA A 75 10.83 0.91 14.82
N VAL A 76 11.74 1.38 13.94
CA VAL A 76 12.59 0.51 13.13
C VAL A 76 13.66 -0.16 13.99
N ARG A 77 14.30 0.58 14.90
CA ARG A 77 15.29 0.02 15.83
C ARG A 77 14.68 -1.05 16.72
N LEU A 78 13.49 -0.78 17.28
CA LEU A 78 12.76 -1.74 18.11
C LEU A 78 12.51 -3.04 17.37
N ALA A 79 11.96 -2.95 16.15
CA ALA A 79 11.68 -4.12 15.32
C ALA A 79 12.97 -4.89 14.96
N ALA A 80 14.04 -4.18 14.58
CA ALA A 80 15.32 -4.79 14.25
C ALA A 80 15.92 -5.51 15.45
N THR A 81 15.94 -4.88 16.64
CA THR A 81 16.45 -5.50 17.87
C THR A 81 15.65 -6.75 18.24
N ALA A 82 14.33 -6.73 18.11
CA ALA A 82 13.50 -7.88 18.38
C ALA A 82 13.76 -9.04 17.39
N LEU A 83 13.95 -8.74 16.10
CA LEU A 83 14.34 -9.74 15.09
C LEU A 83 15.68 -10.39 15.42
N GLU A 84 16.69 -9.60 15.76
CA GLU A 84 18.01 -10.09 16.12
C GLU A 84 17.96 -10.97 17.40
N ARG A 85 17.18 -10.56 18.40
CA ARG A 85 16.96 -11.35 19.63
C ARG A 85 16.20 -12.65 19.38
N SER A 86 15.37 -12.69 18.34
CA SER A 86 14.69 -13.93 17.88
C SER A 86 15.57 -14.79 16.96
N GLY A 87 16.85 -14.45 16.76
CA GLY A 87 17.78 -15.20 15.93
C GLY A 87 17.69 -14.91 14.44
N HIS A 88 16.96 -13.88 14.04
CA HIS A 88 16.82 -13.45 12.65
C HIS A 88 17.71 -12.25 12.33
N THR A 89 18.15 -12.14 11.08
CA THR A 89 18.86 -10.94 10.61
C THR A 89 17.85 -9.91 10.12
N ALA A 90 17.93 -8.68 10.67
CA ALA A 90 17.08 -7.58 10.24
C ALA A 90 17.46 -7.11 8.83
N THR A 91 16.54 -7.24 7.88
CA THR A 91 16.67 -6.71 6.52
C THR A 91 15.68 -5.58 6.30
N TYR A 92 15.99 -4.66 5.39
CA TYR A 92 15.18 -3.46 5.16
C TYR A 92 14.86 -3.34 3.69
N SER A 93 13.58 -3.18 3.38
CA SER A 93 13.11 -2.98 2.02
C SER A 93 12.08 -1.85 1.94
N LEU A 94 11.89 -1.33 0.74
CA LEU A 94 10.79 -0.42 0.44
C LEU A 94 9.67 -1.22 -0.19
N SER A 95 8.46 -1.05 0.33
CA SER A 95 7.25 -1.64 -0.24
C SER A 95 6.50 -0.60 -1.07
N GLY A 96 6.06 -0.98 -2.27
CA GLY A 96 5.17 -0.15 -3.10
C GLY A 96 3.69 -0.29 -2.74
N GLY A 97 3.34 -1.22 -1.85
CA GLY A 97 1.97 -1.43 -1.39
C GLY A 97 1.53 -0.40 -0.34
N GLY A 98 0.22 -0.19 -0.24
CA GLY A 98 -0.39 0.54 0.87
C GLY A 98 -0.79 -0.42 2.00
N ALA A 99 -0.73 0.07 3.23
CA ALA A 99 -1.17 -0.65 4.42
C ALA A 99 -1.73 0.34 5.45
N ASP A 100 -2.37 -0.17 6.50
CA ASP A 100 -2.86 0.64 7.61
C ASP A 100 -1.77 1.50 8.25
N ALA A 101 -0.53 1.05 8.18
CA ALA A 101 0.63 1.82 8.62
C ALA A 101 0.74 3.20 7.93
N ASN A 102 0.28 3.35 6.70
CA ASN A 102 0.23 4.65 6.02
C ASN A 102 -0.68 5.62 6.77
N VAL A 103 -1.86 5.15 7.17
CA VAL A 103 -2.86 5.95 7.92
C VAL A 103 -2.36 6.28 9.32
N PHE A 104 -1.76 5.31 10.00
CA PHE A 104 -1.19 5.53 11.35
C PHE A 104 -0.07 6.55 11.31
N ASN A 105 0.86 6.43 10.37
CA ASN A 105 1.96 7.37 10.22
C ASN A 105 1.49 8.78 9.83
N GLU A 106 0.48 8.91 9.00
CA GLU A 106 -0.11 10.20 8.64
C GLU A 106 -0.73 10.90 9.87
N ARG A 107 -1.23 10.10 10.84
CA ARG A 107 -1.80 10.60 12.10
C ARG A 107 -0.77 10.74 13.24
N GLY A 108 0.51 10.55 12.95
CA GLY A 108 1.59 10.73 13.91
C GLY A 108 1.89 9.51 14.79
N LEU A 109 1.25 8.36 14.54
CA LEU A 109 1.60 7.10 15.21
C LEU A 109 2.65 6.37 14.38
N ALA A 110 3.90 6.33 14.86
CA ALA A 110 4.99 5.65 14.17
C ALA A 110 4.71 4.14 14.05
N CYS A 111 4.47 3.68 12.85
CA CYS A 111 4.11 2.30 12.55
C CYS A 111 4.93 1.79 11.37
N VAL A 112 5.65 0.70 11.55
CA VAL A 112 6.42 0.01 10.51
C VAL A 112 5.74 -1.30 10.13
N ASN A 113 5.81 -1.66 8.85
CA ASN A 113 5.38 -2.97 8.38
C ASN A 113 6.50 -3.99 8.54
N LEU A 114 6.12 -5.19 8.89
CA LEU A 114 7.01 -6.34 8.99
C LEU A 114 6.56 -7.41 8.00
N ALA A 115 7.51 -8.02 7.31
CA ALA A 115 7.24 -9.19 6.48
C ALA A 115 7.00 -10.41 7.38
N ASN A 116 6.11 -11.28 6.97
CA ASN A 116 5.68 -12.47 7.72
C ASN A 116 5.98 -13.78 7.01
N GLY A 117 6.75 -13.77 5.91
CA GLY A 117 7.05 -14.97 5.13
C GLY A 117 5.98 -15.34 4.07
N MET A 118 4.91 -14.57 3.93
CA MET A 118 3.94 -14.79 2.85
C MET A 118 4.58 -14.68 1.47
N THR A 119 4.23 -15.60 0.58
CA THR A 119 4.65 -15.64 -0.82
C THR A 119 3.46 -15.60 -1.75
N GLU A 120 3.67 -15.25 -3.01
CA GLU A 120 2.65 -15.13 -4.05
C GLU A 120 1.46 -14.25 -3.64
N ILE A 121 1.75 -13.17 -2.90
CA ILE A 121 0.75 -12.26 -2.32
C ILE A 121 -0.16 -11.69 -3.41
N HIS A 122 -1.47 -11.73 -3.17
CA HIS A 122 -2.53 -11.28 -4.08
C HIS A 122 -2.74 -12.16 -5.31
N THR A 123 -2.31 -13.42 -5.24
CA THR A 123 -2.61 -14.42 -6.27
C THR A 123 -3.40 -15.60 -5.68
N PRO A 124 -4.01 -16.47 -6.50
CA PRO A 124 -4.65 -17.70 -6.02
C PRO A 124 -3.68 -18.67 -5.33
N ASP A 125 -2.39 -18.52 -5.56
CA ASP A 125 -1.32 -19.35 -4.98
C ASP A 125 -0.72 -18.74 -3.70
N GLU A 126 -1.34 -17.67 -3.17
CA GLU A 126 -0.90 -17.04 -1.93
C GLU A 126 -0.86 -18.02 -0.77
N HIS A 127 0.30 -18.14 -0.15
CA HIS A 127 0.51 -19.06 0.96
C HIS A 127 1.58 -18.58 1.94
N ILE A 128 1.57 -19.15 3.12
CA ILE A 128 2.61 -19.01 4.16
C ILE A 128 2.94 -20.36 4.74
N ALA A 129 4.20 -20.62 5.03
CA ALA A 129 4.60 -21.85 5.71
C ALA A 129 4.14 -21.82 7.18
N VAL A 130 3.74 -22.96 7.72
CA VAL A 130 3.36 -23.08 9.16
C VAL A 130 4.51 -22.65 10.06
N ALA A 131 5.74 -23.00 9.71
CA ALA A 131 6.93 -22.59 10.46
C ALA A 131 7.09 -21.05 10.53
N ASP A 132 6.71 -20.32 9.46
CA ASP A 132 6.74 -18.86 9.46
C ASP A 132 5.63 -18.27 10.34
N LEU A 133 4.45 -18.91 10.39
CA LEU A 133 3.40 -18.52 11.34
C LEU A 133 3.84 -18.70 12.79
N ASP A 134 4.47 -19.83 13.12
CA ASP A 134 5.00 -20.07 14.46
C ASP A 134 6.09 -19.07 14.82
N ALA A 135 7.02 -18.78 13.89
CA ALA A 135 8.06 -17.78 14.07
C ALA A 135 7.49 -16.37 14.30
N MET A 136 6.36 -16.02 13.68
CA MET A 136 5.68 -14.74 13.91
C MET A 136 5.14 -14.60 15.33
N VAL A 137 4.67 -15.69 15.94
CA VAL A 137 4.24 -15.69 17.37
C VAL A 137 5.44 -15.43 18.27
N GLU A 138 6.54 -16.17 18.09
CA GLU A 138 7.77 -16.01 18.87
C GLU A 138 8.34 -14.59 18.71
N PHE A 139 8.41 -14.09 17.49
CA PHE A 139 8.83 -12.73 17.21
C PHE A 139 7.95 -11.68 17.88
N THR A 140 6.62 -11.85 17.86
CA THR A 140 5.69 -10.91 18.49
C THR A 140 5.91 -10.83 19.99
N LEU A 141 6.11 -11.97 20.67
CA LEU A 141 6.44 -11.99 22.08
C LEU A 141 7.78 -11.30 22.37
N MET A 142 8.80 -11.57 21.55
CA MET A 142 10.09 -10.91 21.67
C MET A 142 10.00 -9.40 21.44
N LEU A 143 9.17 -8.96 20.50
CA LEU A 143 8.92 -7.53 20.24
C LEU A 143 8.31 -6.84 21.45
N LEU A 144 7.32 -7.47 22.09
CA LEU A 144 6.70 -6.96 23.33
C LEU A 144 7.70 -6.88 24.47
N ASP A 145 8.54 -7.89 24.66
CA ASP A 145 9.57 -7.87 25.70
C ASP A 145 10.64 -6.81 25.40
N THR A 146 11.08 -6.69 24.15
CA THR A 146 12.03 -5.67 23.76
C THR A 146 11.47 -4.25 23.96
N ALA A 147 10.18 -4.06 23.75
CA ALA A 147 9.52 -2.76 23.94
C ALA A 147 9.44 -2.30 25.41
N ARG A 148 9.61 -3.20 26.37
CA ARG A 148 9.66 -2.86 27.82
C ARG A 148 11.01 -2.30 28.25
N GLU A 149 12.05 -2.54 27.48
CA GLU A 149 13.41 -2.12 27.78
C GLU A 149 13.69 -0.75 27.15
N PRO A 150 14.45 0.14 27.81
CA PRO A 150 14.96 1.34 27.14
C PRO A 150 15.82 0.95 25.94
N LEU A 151 15.51 1.45 24.76
CA LEU A 151 16.37 1.29 23.60
C LEU A 151 17.67 2.10 23.81
N ALA A 152 18.80 1.41 23.85
CA ALA A 152 20.12 2.03 23.96
C ALA A 152 20.47 2.95 22.79
#